data_64eacce9c0ca9856ca0de3a2863994c3
#
_entry.id   64eacce9c0ca9856ca0de3a2863994c3
#
_cell.length_a   1.000
_cell.length_b   1.000
_cell.length_c   1.000
_cell.angle_alpha   90.00
_cell.angle_beta   90.00
_cell.angle_gamma   90.00
#
_symmetry.space_group_name_H-M   'P 1'
#
loop_
_entity.id
_entity.type
_entity.pdbx_description
1 polymer ?
#
loop_
_entity_poly.entity_id
_entity_poly.type
_entity_poly.pdbx_seq_one_letter_code
_entity_poly.pdbx_strand_id
1 'polypeptide(L)'
;MALPEYEQIARFDRSKTSAFSTNLPVVEEADASGRVAALYDHFKSHFGRPDVPGILKCFATHPPLLEHMMALSESLIFSEGFLTRRHKEMIATLVSSQNDCVYCADSHAFMLRMNGGSVETLCAIQQNQLHSPALSVAEQALLAFVEKINGNSQAIGPADILSIREAGWDDAQIAEAIHVAALFATFNRVVNAFGLPSQGLLSLYESQVANSSLENPALPTQ
;
A
#
# COMPACT_ATOMS: atom_id res chain seq x y z
N MET A 1 28.13 -20.98 9.31
CA MET A 1 28.83 -19.80 8.72
C MET A 1 28.07 -18.60 9.25
N ALA A 2 28.56 -17.96 10.31
CA ALA A 2 27.94 -16.77 10.89
C ALA A 2 28.10 -15.61 9.90
N LEU A 3 27.02 -14.93 9.58
CA LEU A 3 27.05 -13.74 8.72
C LEU A 3 27.67 -12.58 9.51
N PRO A 4 28.80 -12.01 9.08
CA PRO A 4 29.51 -10.96 9.85
C PRO A 4 28.75 -9.65 9.99
N GLU A 5 27.62 -9.49 9.32
CA GLU A 5 26.85 -8.24 9.27
C GLU A 5 25.82 -8.08 10.41
N TYR A 6 25.57 -9.12 11.19
CA TYR A 6 24.60 -9.04 12.31
C TYR A 6 25.12 -8.28 13.54
N GLU A 7 26.44 -8.09 13.67
CA GLU A 7 27.03 -7.37 14.81
C GLU A 7 26.92 -5.84 14.72
N GLN A 8 26.53 -5.30 13.55
CA GLN A 8 26.33 -3.85 13.34
C GLN A 8 24.86 -3.40 13.36
N ILE A 9 23.94 -4.24 13.79
CA ILE A 9 22.60 -3.74 14.11
C ILE A 9 22.77 -2.80 15.29
N ALA A 10 22.65 -1.50 15.02
CA ALA A 10 22.71 -0.46 16.01
C ALA A 10 21.92 -0.90 17.25
N ARG A 11 22.55 -0.95 18.41
CA ARG A 11 21.87 -1.26 19.67
C ARG A 11 20.74 -0.26 19.80
N PHE A 12 19.53 -0.74 19.64
CA PHE A 12 18.31 0.06 19.72
C PHE A 12 18.29 0.80 21.06
N ASP A 13 18.54 2.10 21.04
CA ASP A 13 18.40 2.93 22.21
C ASP A 13 16.92 3.19 22.48
N ARG A 14 16.36 2.44 23.42
CA ARG A 14 14.96 2.53 23.84
C ARG A 14 14.59 3.89 24.46
N SER A 15 15.53 4.79 24.68
CA SER A 15 15.27 6.12 25.26
C SER A 15 14.81 7.15 24.24
N LYS A 16 14.96 6.88 22.94
CA LYS A 16 14.51 7.76 21.85
C LYS A 16 13.10 7.35 21.39
N THR A 17 12.09 7.86 22.07
CA THR A 17 10.71 7.76 21.60
C THR A 17 10.52 8.64 20.38
N SER A 18 10.10 8.05 19.24
CA SER A 18 9.58 8.78 18.09
C SER A 18 8.39 9.66 18.53
N ALA A 19 8.14 10.76 17.83
CA ALA A 19 7.02 11.66 18.10
C ALA A 19 5.65 10.98 17.99
N PHE A 20 5.60 9.76 17.45
CA PHE A 20 4.44 8.87 17.40
C PHE A 20 4.79 7.61 18.21
N SER A 21 3.97 7.28 19.21
CA SER A 21 4.17 6.07 20.04
C SER A 21 3.85 4.82 19.21
N THR A 22 4.87 4.25 18.59
CA THR A 22 4.79 2.93 17.97
C THR A 22 5.00 1.84 19.03
N ASN A 23 4.47 0.64 18.76
CA ASN A 23 4.65 -0.52 19.67
C ASN A 23 6.11 -0.98 19.76
N LEU A 24 6.83 -0.85 18.62
CA LEU A 24 8.26 -1.14 18.49
C LEU A 24 8.98 0.08 17.93
N PRO A 25 10.22 0.36 18.34
CA PRO A 25 11.02 1.41 17.75
C PRO A 25 11.23 1.14 16.25
N VAL A 26 11.21 2.19 15.45
CA VAL A 26 11.57 2.18 14.03
C VAL A 26 12.90 2.93 13.85
N VAL A 27 13.55 2.76 12.71
CA VAL A 27 14.77 3.53 12.41
C VAL A 27 14.35 4.86 11.77
N GLU A 28 14.42 5.93 12.55
CA GLU A 28 14.12 7.28 12.05
C GLU A 28 15.22 7.78 11.09
N GLU A 29 14.87 8.73 10.21
CA GLU A 29 15.83 9.27 9.25
C GLU A 29 17.05 9.91 9.92
N ALA A 30 16.84 10.57 11.07
CA ALA A 30 17.90 11.20 11.86
C ALA A 30 18.86 10.19 12.50
N ASP A 31 18.41 8.94 12.70
CA ASP A 31 19.18 7.86 13.33
C ASP A 31 19.76 6.88 12.29
N ALA A 32 19.36 7.04 11.02
CA ALA A 32 19.83 6.18 9.94
C ALA A 32 21.32 6.35 9.67
N SER A 33 22.03 5.25 9.49
CA SER A 33 23.46 5.26 9.16
C SER A 33 23.83 4.13 8.20
N GLY A 34 24.98 4.22 7.58
CA GLY A 34 25.51 3.19 6.69
C GLY A 34 24.52 2.80 5.57
N ARG A 35 24.22 1.50 5.46
CA ARG A 35 23.33 0.96 4.41
C ARG A 35 21.90 1.52 4.50
N VAL A 36 21.37 1.72 5.71
CA VAL A 36 20.00 2.26 5.89
C VAL A 36 19.92 3.69 5.39
N ALA A 37 20.88 4.56 5.75
CA ALA A 37 20.92 5.93 5.25
C ALA A 37 20.97 5.97 3.72
N ALA A 38 21.83 5.15 3.11
CA ALA A 38 21.96 5.07 1.65
C ALA A 38 20.64 4.61 0.97
N LEU A 39 19.94 3.64 1.55
CA LEU A 39 18.64 3.17 1.05
C LEU A 39 17.55 4.25 1.18
N TYR A 40 17.54 4.99 2.28
CA TYR A 40 16.61 6.12 2.48
C TYR A 40 16.85 7.25 1.48
N ASP A 41 18.11 7.62 1.26
CA ASP A 41 18.48 8.63 0.27
C ASP A 41 18.14 8.19 -1.16
N HIS A 42 18.38 6.90 -1.47
CA HIS A 42 17.96 6.32 -2.74
C HIS A 42 16.43 6.42 -2.91
N PHE A 43 15.64 6.03 -1.91
CA PHE A 43 14.19 6.12 -1.96
C PHE A 43 13.71 7.56 -2.20
N LYS A 44 14.21 8.52 -1.41
CA LYS A 44 13.83 9.92 -1.54
C LYS A 44 14.16 10.48 -2.93
N SER A 45 15.34 10.18 -3.44
CA SER A 45 15.78 10.63 -4.76
C SER A 45 14.96 9.99 -5.90
N HIS A 46 14.71 8.68 -5.81
CA HIS A 46 14.01 7.92 -6.85
C HIS A 46 12.54 8.33 -6.98
N PHE A 47 11.85 8.51 -5.84
CA PHE A 47 10.43 8.87 -5.81
C PHE A 47 10.16 10.38 -5.69
N GLY A 48 11.20 11.22 -5.64
CA GLY A 48 11.07 12.67 -5.48
C GLY A 48 10.39 13.07 -4.16
N ARG A 49 10.57 12.29 -3.10
CA ARG A 49 9.92 12.52 -1.80
C ARG A 49 10.85 13.20 -0.80
N PRO A 50 10.32 14.11 0.02
CA PRO A 50 11.12 14.76 1.06
C PRO A 50 11.38 13.83 2.26
N ASP A 51 10.55 12.81 2.47
CA ASP A 51 10.49 11.95 3.64
C ASP A 51 10.44 10.46 3.29
N VAL A 52 10.85 9.62 4.24
CA VAL A 52 10.79 8.17 4.15
C VAL A 52 9.49 7.66 4.79
N PRO A 53 8.67 6.84 4.08
CA PRO A 53 7.46 6.27 4.63
C PRO A 53 7.71 5.39 5.86
N GLY A 54 6.80 5.43 6.83
CA GLY A 54 6.92 4.65 8.08
C GLY A 54 7.12 3.15 7.87
N ILE A 55 6.51 2.56 6.83
CA ILE A 55 6.69 1.14 6.50
C ILE A 55 8.17 0.80 6.21
N LEU A 56 8.91 1.66 5.52
CA LEU A 56 10.33 1.45 5.25
C LEU A 56 11.14 1.57 6.54
N LYS A 57 10.74 2.47 7.45
CA LYS A 57 11.37 2.60 8.78
C LYS A 57 11.18 1.33 9.63
N CYS A 58 10.05 0.63 9.49
CA CYS A 58 9.84 -0.68 10.11
C CYS A 58 10.81 -1.73 9.54
N PHE A 59 10.97 -1.82 8.22
CA PHE A 59 11.89 -2.76 7.59
C PHE A 59 13.37 -2.42 7.82
N ALA A 60 13.68 -1.16 8.09
CA ALA A 60 15.05 -0.71 8.35
C ALA A 60 15.68 -1.30 9.62
N THR A 61 14.86 -1.88 10.51
CA THR A 61 15.34 -2.70 11.63
C THR A 61 16.13 -3.94 11.16
N HIS A 62 15.98 -4.32 9.88
CA HIS A 62 16.70 -5.41 9.21
C HIS A 62 17.13 -4.93 7.81
N PRO A 63 18.31 -4.27 7.67
CA PRO A 63 18.70 -3.59 6.43
C PRO A 63 18.65 -4.44 5.15
N PRO A 64 19.04 -5.73 5.13
CA PRO A 64 18.87 -6.57 3.96
C PRO A 64 17.40 -6.76 3.56
N LEU A 65 16.48 -6.85 4.55
CA LEU A 65 15.05 -6.96 4.28
C LEU A 65 14.50 -5.65 3.70
N LEU A 66 14.91 -4.49 4.22
CA LEU A 66 14.53 -3.19 3.68
C LEU A 66 14.81 -3.10 2.18
N GLU A 67 16.03 -3.45 1.74
CA GLU A 67 16.43 -3.42 0.35
C GLU A 67 15.56 -4.32 -0.53
N HIS A 68 15.31 -5.56 -0.09
CA HIS A 68 14.48 -6.50 -0.85
C HIS A 68 13.00 -6.07 -0.89
N MET A 69 12.48 -5.51 0.20
CA MET A 69 11.09 -5.01 0.23
C MET A 69 10.90 -3.76 -0.61
N MET A 70 11.91 -2.89 -0.70
CA MET A 70 11.91 -1.76 -1.63
C MET A 70 11.88 -2.24 -3.08
N ALA A 71 12.76 -3.17 -3.45
CA ALA A 71 12.82 -3.73 -4.80
C ALA A 71 11.53 -4.48 -5.17
N LEU A 72 10.96 -5.25 -4.24
CA LEU A 72 9.69 -5.95 -4.44
C LEU A 72 8.53 -4.96 -4.64
N SER A 73 8.46 -3.92 -3.82
CA SER A 73 7.43 -2.88 -3.96
C SER A 73 7.55 -2.13 -5.29
N GLU A 74 8.76 -1.80 -5.70
CA GLU A 74 9.00 -1.14 -6.97
C GLU A 74 8.55 -2.01 -8.14
N SER A 75 8.98 -3.28 -8.17
CA SER A 75 8.66 -4.19 -9.27
C SER A 75 7.17 -4.56 -9.35
N LEU A 76 6.47 -4.69 -8.23
CA LEU A 76 5.09 -5.16 -8.21
C LEU A 76 4.05 -4.03 -8.16
N ILE A 77 4.35 -2.93 -7.43
CA ILE A 77 3.36 -1.87 -7.19
C ILE A 77 3.63 -0.64 -8.05
N PHE A 78 4.90 -0.20 -8.14
CA PHE A 78 5.24 1.09 -8.74
C PHE A 78 5.64 1.02 -10.21
N SER A 79 6.00 -0.15 -10.70
CA SER A 79 6.28 -0.41 -12.12
C SER A 79 5.02 -0.77 -12.89
N GLU A 80 5.06 -0.58 -14.20
CA GLU A 80 4.05 -1.14 -15.10
C GLU A 80 4.05 -2.66 -15.01
N GLY A 81 2.86 -3.26 -15.10
CA GLY A 81 2.63 -4.69 -15.05
C GLY A 81 1.43 -5.08 -15.89
N PHE A 82 0.81 -6.21 -15.59
CA PHE A 82 -0.41 -6.67 -16.27
C PHE A 82 -1.66 -5.94 -15.75
N LEU A 83 -1.66 -5.53 -14.48
CA LEU A 83 -2.68 -4.67 -13.88
C LEU A 83 -2.30 -3.20 -14.00
N THR A 84 -3.29 -2.35 -14.24
CA THR A 84 -3.08 -0.91 -14.16
C THR A 84 -2.75 -0.50 -12.73
N ARG A 85 -2.07 0.63 -12.55
CA ARG A 85 -1.81 1.17 -11.22
C ARG A 85 -3.10 1.36 -10.42
N ARG A 86 -4.17 1.81 -11.05
CA ARG A 86 -5.48 1.97 -10.41
C ARG A 86 -5.99 0.64 -9.82
N HIS A 87 -5.90 -0.47 -10.58
CA HIS A 87 -6.32 -1.79 -10.09
C HIS A 87 -5.44 -2.27 -8.90
N LYS A 88 -4.13 -2.03 -8.96
CA LYS A 88 -3.21 -2.35 -7.83
C LYS A 88 -3.59 -1.57 -6.57
N GLU A 89 -3.93 -0.28 -6.71
CA GLU A 89 -4.38 0.54 -5.58
C GLU A 89 -5.76 0.13 -5.05
N MET A 90 -6.67 -0.33 -5.92
CA MET A 90 -7.96 -0.90 -5.48
C MET A 90 -7.74 -2.14 -4.62
N ILE A 91 -6.88 -3.06 -5.04
CA ILE A 91 -6.50 -4.26 -4.28
C ILE A 91 -5.86 -3.87 -2.95
N ALA A 92 -4.90 -2.95 -2.99
CA ALA A 92 -4.20 -2.46 -1.80
C ALA A 92 -5.15 -1.85 -0.77
N THR A 93 -6.09 -1.02 -1.24
CA THR A 93 -7.09 -0.36 -0.40
C THR A 93 -8.03 -1.40 0.23
N LEU A 94 -8.55 -2.36 -0.56
CA LEU A 94 -9.44 -3.41 -0.07
C LEU A 94 -8.76 -4.26 1.02
N VAL A 95 -7.59 -4.82 0.70
CA VAL A 95 -6.85 -5.69 1.63
C VAL A 95 -6.49 -4.94 2.91
N SER A 96 -6.09 -3.66 2.80
CA SER A 96 -5.74 -2.85 3.95
C SER A 96 -6.94 -2.49 4.82
N SER A 97 -8.11 -2.23 4.21
CA SER A 97 -9.36 -1.96 4.93
C SER A 97 -9.85 -3.22 5.65
N GLN A 98 -9.84 -4.37 4.99
CA GLN A 98 -10.25 -5.65 5.58
C GLN A 98 -9.33 -6.13 6.71
N ASN A 99 -8.05 -5.75 6.68
CA ASN A 99 -7.06 -6.09 7.70
C ASN A 99 -6.92 -5.00 8.80
N ASP A 100 -7.83 -4.02 8.83
CA ASP A 100 -7.80 -2.90 9.80
C ASP A 100 -6.45 -2.18 9.88
N CYS A 101 -5.74 -2.06 8.75
CA CYS A 101 -4.47 -1.35 8.69
C CYS A 101 -4.71 0.13 8.36
N VAL A 102 -4.93 0.95 9.39
CA VAL A 102 -5.26 2.38 9.23
C VAL A 102 -4.20 3.16 8.45
N TYR A 103 -2.92 2.86 8.66
CA TYR A 103 -1.81 3.46 7.92
C TYR A 103 -1.86 3.12 6.44
N CYS A 104 -2.01 1.81 6.12
CA CYS A 104 -2.02 1.34 4.73
C CYS A 104 -3.31 1.78 4.02
N ALA A 105 -4.47 1.66 4.68
CA ALA A 105 -5.75 2.05 4.11
C ALA A 105 -5.79 3.55 3.75
N ASP A 106 -5.29 4.44 4.60
CA ASP A 106 -5.16 5.87 4.33
C ASP A 106 -4.23 6.15 3.13
N SER A 107 -3.04 5.55 3.15
CA SER A 107 -2.03 5.76 2.10
C SER A 107 -2.52 5.28 0.73
N HIS A 108 -3.15 4.10 0.66
CA HIS A 108 -3.60 3.52 -0.61
C HIS A 108 -4.95 4.07 -1.07
N ALA A 109 -5.80 4.55 -0.17
CA ALA A 109 -6.96 5.37 -0.52
C ALA A 109 -6.52 6.67 -1.21
N PHE A 110 -5.53 7.38 -0.67
CA PHE A 110 -4.92 8.54 -1.31
C PHE A 110 -4.34 8.18 -2.69
N MET A 111 -3.55 7.10 -2.78
CA MET A 111 -2.96 6.66 -4.05
C MET A 111 -4.03 6.24 -5.07
N LEU A 112 -5.11 5.59 -4.65
CA LEU A 112 -6.24 5.27 -5.52
C LEU A 112 -6.87 6.53 -6.10
N ARG A 113 -7.11 7.55 -5.27
CA ARG A 113 -7.62 8.87 -5.74
C ARG A 113 -6.69 9.53 -6.75
N MET A 114 -5.39 9.48 -6.51
CA MET A 114 -4.37 10.00 -7.43
C MET A 114 -4.31 9.24 -8.76
N ASN A 115 -4.72 7.96 -8.79
CA ASN A 115 -4.72 7.11 -9.98
C ASN A 115 -6.12 6.92 -10.60
N GLY A 116 -7.02 7.90 -10.43
CA GLY A 116 -8.31 7.96 -11.11
C GLY A 116 -9.44 7.18 -10.43
N GLY A 117 -9.28 6.76 -9.19
CA GLY A 117 -10.39 6.26 -8.39
C GLY A 117 -11.33 7.39 -8.00
N SER A 118 -12.65 7.25 -8.26
CA SER A 118 -13.65 8.22 -7.80
C SER A 118 -13.88 8.11 -6.29
N VAL A 119 -14.56 9.09 -5.70
CA VAL A 119 -14.98 9.03 -4.29
C VAL A 119 -15.89 7.81 -4.08
N GLU A 120 -16.81 7.57 -5.00
CA GLU A 120 -17.78 6.47 -4.95
C GLU A 120 -17.07 5.11 -5.04
N THR A 121 -16.07 4.98 -5.93
CA THR A 121 -15.21 3.78 -6.02
C THR A 121 -14.49 3.53 -4.70
N LEU A 122 -13.87 4.57 -4.13
CA LEU A 122 -13.15 4.46 -2.86
C LEU A 122 -14.09 4.06 -1.72
N CYS A 123 -15.24 4.73 -1.58
CA CYS A 123 -16.24 4.41 -0.56
C CYS A 123 -16.75 2.97 -0.69
N ALA A 124 -17.02 2.50 -1.91
CA ALA A 124 -17.45 1.13 -2.16
C ALA A 124 -16.42 0.12 -1.65
N ILE A 125 -15.15 0.34 -1.92
CA ILE A 125 -14.06 -0.54 -1.49
C ILE A 125 -13.88 -0.52 0.03
N GLN A 126 -13.81 0.66 0.64
CA GLN A 126 -13.60 0.80 2.08
C GLN A 126 -14.77 0.25 2.91
N GLN A 127 -15.99 0.30 2.39
CA GLN A 127 -17.20 -0.24 3.03
C GLN A 127 -17.47 -1.70 2.64
N ASN A 128 -16.57 -2.34 1.91
CA ASN A 128 -16.74 -3.71 1.37
C ASN A 128 -18.01 -3.90 0.55
N GLN A 129 -18.45 -2.86 -0.16
CA GLN A 129 -19.64 -2.88 -1.04
C GLN A 129 -19.22 -3.29 -2.47
N LEU A 130 -18.70 -4.51 -2.63
CA LEU A 130 -18.06 -4.96 -3.87
C LEU A 130 -19.02 -5.12 -5.06
N HIS A 131 -20.34 -5.07 -4.83
CA HIS A 131 -21.37 -5.06 -5.88
C HIS A 131 -21.89 -3.65 -6.20
N SER A 132 -21.21 -2.60 -5.73
CA SER A 132 -21.59 -1.22 -6.00
C SER A 132 -21.53 -0.90 -7.51
N PRO A 133 -22.47 -0.11 -8.05
CA PRO A 133 -22.44 0.36 -9.43
C PRO A 133 -21.26 1.30 -9.72
N ALA A 134 -20.55 1.77 -8.68
CA ALA A 134 -19.31 2.52 -8.82
C ALA A 134 -18.11 1.67 -9.30
N LEU A 135 -18.29 0.34 -9.35
CA LEU A 135 -17.32 -0.63 -9.84
C LEU A 135 -17.86 -1.30 -11.10
N SER A 136 -17.04 -1.44 -12.12
CA SER A 136 -17.38 -2.25 -13.30
C SER A 136 -17.53 -3.73 -12.91
N VAL A 137 -18.23 -4.51 -13.74
CA VAL A 137 -18.42 -5.96 -13.50
C VAL A 137 -17.08 -6.68 -13.37
N ALA A 138 -16.08 -6.31 -14.17
CA ALA A 138 -14.74 -6.87 -14.07
C ALA A 138 -14.06 -6.51 -12.75
N GLU A 139 -14.16 -5.26 -12.30
CA GLU A 139 -13.60 -4.81 -11.01
C GLU A 139 -14.30 -5.47 -9.82
N GLN A 140 -15.62 -5.67 -9.89
CA GLN A 140 -16.37 -6.41 -8.86
C GLN A 140 -15.84 -7.85 -8.73
N ALA A 141 -15.64 -8.54 -9.86
CA ALA A 141 -15.08 -9.89 -9.87
C ALA A 141 -13.65 -9.94 -9.32
N LEU A 142 -12.80 -8.98 -9.74
CA LEU A 142 -11.42 -8.87 -9.23
C LEU A 142 -11.38 -8.69 -7.72
N LEU A 143 -12.17 -7.76 -7.19
CA LEU A 143 -12.15 -7.45 -5.76
C LEU A 143 -12.80 -8.58 -4.93
N ALA A 144 -13.84 -9.25 -5.42
CA ALA A 144 -14.39 -10.43 -4.77
C ALA A 144 -13.37 -11.60 -4.72
N PHE A 145 -12.60 -11.78 -5.78
CA PHE A 145 -11.50 -12.76 -5.79
C PHE A 145 -10.40 -12.38 -4.79
N VAL A 146 -10.01 -11.11 -4.73
CA VAL A 146 -9.02 -10.58 -3.77
C VAL A 146 -9.52 -10.73 -2.32
N GLU A 147 -10.79 -10.45 -2.05
CA GLU A 147 -11.40 -10.68 -0.73
C GLU A 147 -11.24 -12.15 -0.30
N LYS A 148 -11.50 -13.09 -1.21
CA LYS A 148 -11.31 -14.50 -0.95
C LYS A 148 -9.84 -14.88 -0.70
N ILE A 149 -8.89 -14.28 -1.46
CA ILE A 149 -7.45 -14.45 -1.21
C ILE A 149 -7.09 -14.00 0.20
N ASN A 150 -7.55 -12.81 0.60
CA ASN A 150 -7.19 -12.22 1.89
C ASN A 150 -7.81 -12.97 3.08
N GLY A 151 -9.07 -13.41 2.95
CA GLY A 151 -9.81 -14.04 4.05
C GLY A 151 -9.65 -15.55 4.14
N ASN A 152 -9.61 -16.26 3.01
CA ASN A 152 -9.61 -17.72 2.95
C ASN A 152 -8.94 -18.26 1.67
N SER A 153 -7.66 -17.99 1.48
CA SER A 153 -6.92 -18.37 0.27
C SER A 153 -6.92 -19.88 -0.02
N GLN A 154 -6.98 -20.71 1.01
CA GLN A 154 -7.02 -22.19 0.85
C GLN A 154 -8.32 -22.70 0.20
N ALA A 155 -9.38 -21.90 0.20
CA ALA A 155 -10.66 -22.25 -0.42
C ALA A 155 -10.74 -21.82 -1.90
N ILE A 156 -9.69 -21.24 -2.47
CA ILE A 156 -9.63 -20.90 -3.90
C ILE A 156 -9.46 -22.18 -4.69
N GLY A 157 -10.36 -22.39 -5.67
CA GLY A 157 -10.36 -23.55 -6.54
C GLY A 157 -10.52 -23.21 -8.02
N PRO A 158 -10.53 -24.22 -8.90
CA PRO A 158 -10.64 -24.01 -10.36
C PRO A 158 -11.88 -23.19 -10.77
N ALA A 159 -12.98 -23.28 -10.03
CA ALA A 159 -14.19 -22.52 -10.31
C ALA A 159 -14.00 -21.01 -10.10
N ASP A 160 -13.22 -20.60 -9.08
CA ASP A 160 -12.92 -19.20 -8.85
C ASP A 160 -12.06 -18.63 -9.97
N ILE A 161 -11.08 -19.40 -10.44
CA ILE A 161 -10.24 -19.02 -11.58
C ILE A 161 -11.04 -18.92 -12.87
N LEU A 162 -11.98 -19.82 -13.10
CA LEU A 162 -12.86 -19.75 -14.25
C LEU A 162 -13.74 -18.49 -14.19
N SER A 163 -14.36 -18.23 -13.04
CA SER A 163 -15.24 -17.06 -12.85
C SER A 163 -14.51 -15.73 -13.12
N ILE A 164 -13.29 -15.56 -12.62
CA ILE A 164 -12.53 -14.31 -12.84
C ILE A 164 -12.06 -14.19 -14.29
N ARG A 165 -11.76 -15.30 -14.99
CA ARG A 165 -11.47 -15.29 -16.44
C ARG A 165 -12.72 -14.90 -17.26
N GLU A 166 -13.90 -15.42 -16.91
CA GLU A 166 -15.16 -15.06 -17.54
C GLU A 166 -15.50 -13.57 -17.35
N ALA A 167 -15.05 -12.96 -16.27
CA ALA A 167 -15.15 -11.51 -16.04
C ALA A 167 -14.17 -10.68 -16.89
N GLY A 168 -13.28 -11.30 -17.66
CA GLY A 168 -12.39 -10.66 -18.63
C GLY A 168 -10.93 -10.51 -18.18
N TRP A 169 -10.51 -11.12 -17.06
CA TRP A 169 -9.14 -11.10 -16.60
C TRP A 169 -8.34 -12.29 -17.15
N ASP A 170 -7.15 -12.03 -17.69
CA ASP A 170 -6.24 -13.09 -18.12
C ASP A 170 -5.39 -13.65 -16.97
N ASP A 171 -4.69 -14.75 -17.22
CA ASP A 171 -3.92 -15.47 -16.21
C ASP A 171 -2.77 -14.64 -15.63
N ALA A 172 -2.16 -13.76 -16.42
CA ALA A 172 -1.08 -12.91 -15.97
C ALA A 172 -1.61 -11.82 -15.00
N GLN A 173 -2.77 -11.23 -15.34
CA GLN A 173 -3.45 -10.26 -14.48
C GLN A 173 -3.93 -10.91 -13.17
N ILE A 174 -4.49 -12.13 -13.25
CA ILE A 174 -4.91 -12.89 -12.06
C ILE A 174 -3.71 -13.21 -11.16
N ALA A 175 -2.60 -13.66 -11.74
CA ALA A 175 -1.38 -13.94 -10.99
C ALA A 175 -0.82 -12.67 -10.31
N GLU A 176 -0.79 -11.55 -11.02
CA GLU A 176 -0.35 -10.28 -10.43
C GLU A 176 -1.28 -9.82 -9.30
N ALA A 177 -2.59 -9.99 -9.44
CA ALA A 177 -3.56 -9.69 -8.38
C ALA A 177 -3.31 -10.51 -7.11
N ILE A 178 -3.00 -11.79 -7.26
CA ILE A 178 -2.63 -12.68 -6.13
C ILE A 178 -1.37 -12.14 -5.43
N HIS A 179 -0.34 -11.79 -6.20
CA HIS A 179 0.92 -11.26 -5.64
C HIS A 179 0.71 -9.94 -4.92
N VAL A 180 -0.06 -9.01 -5.49
CA VAL A 180 -0.38 -7.72 -4.86
C VAL A 180 -1.16 -7.94 -3.56
N ALA A 181 -2.19 -8.79 -3.56
CA ALA A 181 -2.97 -9.07 -2.35
C ALA A 181 -2.10 -9.68 -1.24
N ALA A 182 -1.25 -10.65 -1.57
CA ALA A 182 -0.35 -11.29 -0.61
C ALA A 182 0.69 -10.31 -0.04
N LEU A 183 1.24 -9.42 -0.87
CA LEU A 183 2.17 -8.39 -0.43
C LEU A 183 1.52 -7.43 0.56
N PHE A 184 0.30 -6.95 0.25
CA PHE A 184 -0.42 -6.06 1.17
C PHE A 184 -0.83 -6.76 2.46
N ALA A 185 -1.23 -8.02 2.40
CA ALA A 185 -1.47 -8.81 3.62
C ALA A 185 -0.21 -8.90 4.50
N THR A 186 0.97 -8.97 3.90
CA THR A 186 2.26 -8.92 4.63
C THR A 186 2.51 -7.54 5.21
N PHE A 187 2.38 -6.48 4.42
CA PHE A 187 2.60 -5.11 4.88
C PHE A 187 1.66 -4.72 6.02
N ASN A 188 0.38 -5.04 5.89
CA ASN A 188 -0.61 -4.73 6.92
C ASN A 188 -0.23 -5.36 8.28
N ARG A 189 0.23 -6.61 8.29
CA ARG A 189 0.65 -7.30 9.52
C ARG A 189 1.87 -6.65 10.15
N VAL A 190 2.87 -6.27 9.35
CA VAL A 190 4.06 -5.57 9.84
C VAL A 190 3.66 -4.22 10.42
N VAL A 191 2.93 -3.40 9.66
CA VAL A 191 2.51 -2.05 10.07
C VAL A 191 1.66 -2.09 11.33
N ASN A 192 0.67 -3.00 11.40
CA ASN A 192 -0.20 -3.16 12.58
C ASN A 192 0.59 -3.61 13.80
N ALA A 193 1.54 -4.55 13.65
CA ALA A 193 2.38 -5.01 14.75
C ALA A 193 3.31 -3.91 15.27
N PHE A 194 3.87 -3.08 14.39
CA PHE A 194 4.65 -1.90 14.78
C PHE A 194 3.77 -0.76 15.34
N GLY A 195 2.47 -0.75 15.02
CA GLY A 195 1.54 0.27 15.51
C GLY A 195 1.69 1.62 14.82
N LEU A 196 1.95 1.64 13.50
CA LEU A 196 2.03 2.91 12.76
C LEU A 196 0.66 3.59 12.69
N PRO A 197 0.56 4.89 13.05
CA PRO A 197 -0.69 5.65 12.90
C PRO A 197 -0.95 6.00 11.43
N SER A 198 -2.21 6.34 11.11
CA SER A 198 -2.55 6.96 9.82
C SER A 198 -1.74 8.24 9.63
N GLN A 199 -1.35 8.51 8.38
CA GLN A 199 -0.64 9.74 8.00
C GLN A 199 -1.61 10.88 7.62
N GLY A 200 -2.92 10.61 7.50
CA GLY A 200 -3.92 11.58 7.08
C GLY A 200 -3.79 12.04 5.63
N LEU A 201 -3.13 11.25 4.76
CA LEU A 201 -2.84 11.64 3.37
C LEU A 201 -4.10 11.85 2.55
N LEU A 202 -5.11 11.00 2.73
CA LEU A 202 -6.38 11.13 2.02
C LEU A 202 -7.08 12.45 2.37
N SER A 203 -7.20 12.76 3.66
CA SER A 203 -7.89 13.98 4.10
C SER A 203 -7.15 15.25 3.69
N LEU A 204 -5.81 15.23 3.69
CA LEU A 204 -5.00 16.33 3.16
C LEU A 204 -5.25 16.55 1.66
N TYR A 205 -5.25 15.47 0.88
CA TYR A 205 -5.52 15.52 -0.55
C TYR A 205 -6.92 16.05 -0.86
N GLU A 206 -7.95 15.52 -0.21
CA GLU A 206 -9.34 15.96 -0.42
C GLU A 206 -9.55 17.42 -0.04
N SER A 207 -8.90 17.88 1.02
CA SER A 207 -8.92 19.31 1.40
C SER A 207 -8.26 20.19 0.33
N GLN A 208 -7.18 19.76 -0.29
CA GLN A 208 -6.52 20.51 -1.37
C GLN A 208 -7.39 20.56 -2.63
N VAL A 209 -8.02 19.44 -3.01
CA VAL A 209 -8.93 19.38 -4.16
C VAL A 209 -10.14 20.30 -3.95
N ALA A 210 -10.73 20.28 -2.77
CA ALA A 210 -11.86 21.16 -2.43
C ALA A 210 -11.48 22.65 -2.52
N ASN A 211 -10.32 23.03 -1.99
CA ASN A 211 -9.85 24.42 -2.02
C ASN A 211 -9.54 24.87 -3.46
N SER A 212 -8.90 24.05 -4.28
CA SER A 212 -8.60 24.38 -5.68
C SER A 212 -9.86 24.55 -6.53
N SER A 213 -10.92 23.81 -6.21
CA SER A 213 -12.22 23.94 -6.87
C SER A 213 -12.95 25.25 -6.49
N LEU A 214 -12.73 25.77 -5.29
CA LEU A 214 -13.26 27.06 -4.83
C LEU A 214 -12.51 28.25 -5.45
N GLU A 215 -11.20 28.11 -5.68
CA GLU A 215 -10.37 29.17 -6.27
C GLU A 215 -10.56 29.29 -7.79
N ASN A 216 -11.04 28.24 -8.46
CA ASN A 216 -11.27 28.21 -9.91
C ASN A 216 -12.68 27.67 -10.22
N PRO A 217 -13.77 28.41 -9.90
CA PRO A 217 -15.11 27.99 -10.26
C PRO A 217 -15.21 27.96 -11.80
N ALA A 218 -15.49 26.78 -12.36
CA ALA A 218 -15.65 26.58 -13.80
C ALA A 218 -16.58 27.65 -14.34
N LEU A 219 -16.12 28.41 -15.37
CA LEU A 219 -16.94 29.37 -16.07
C LEU A 219 -18.20 28.65 -16.58
N PRO A 220 -19.41 29.24 -16.40
CA PRO A 220 -20.62 28.60 -16.90
C PRO A 220 -20.50 28.42 -18.41
N THR A 221 -20.64 27.19 -18.86
CA THR A 221 -20.75 26.83 -20.28
C THR A 221 -21.97 27.55 -20.84
N GLN A 222 -21.74 28.50 -21.76
CA GLN A 222 -22.79 29.14 -22.57
C GLN A 222 -23.32 28.13 -23.59
#